data_33d504ff96124aab9293ef05f6facb8d
#
_entry.id   33d504ff96124aab9293ef05f6facb8d
#
_cell.length_a   1.000
_cell.length_b   1.000
_cell.length_c   1.000
_cell.angle_alpha   90.00
_cell.angle_beta   90.00
_cell.angle_gamma   90.00
#
_symmetry.space_group_name_H-M   'P 1'
#
loop_
_entity.id
_entity.type
_entity.pdbx_description
1 polymer ?
#
loop_
_entity_poly.entity_id
_entity_poly.type
_entity_poly.pdbx_seq_one_letter_code
_entity_poly.pdbx_strand_id
1 'polypeptide(L)'
;MNWADAIALAKGAENPPPRRDERSEAEWRAALSPEQYQVMRLKGTERPFASEMCSLFKPGQYACAGCGTELFDSASKFESGTGWPSFGEPVADGVVGYHLDTSHGMQRVEATCNVCDAHLGHVFPDGPAPSGLRYCMNAVSLEKVADA
;
A
#
# COMPACT_ATOMS: atom_id res chain seq x y z
N MET A 1 4.34 12.51 -9.61
CA MET A 1 3.93 11.25 -10.25
C MET A 1 2.46 11.29 -10.59
N ASN A 2 2.09 10.73 -11.72
CA ASN A 2 0.71 10.66 -12.20
C ASN A 2 0.39 9.23 -12.65
N TRP A 3 -0.79 9.04 -13.26
CA TRP A 3 -1.21 7.69 -13.69
C TRP A 3 -0.30 7.09 -14.74
N ALA A 4 0.21 7.90 -15.68
CA ALA A 4 1.15 7.40 -16.70
C ALA A 4 2.44 6.89 -16.06
N ASP A 5 2.91 7.57 -15.02
CA ASP A 5 4.10 7.15 -14.26
C ASP A 5 3.84 5.84 -13.53
N ALA A 6 2.67 5.69 -12.89
CA ALA A 6 2.30 4.47 -12.19
C ALA A 6 2.24 3.28 -13.16
N ILE A 7 1.67 3.47 -14.35
CA ILE A 7 1.62 2.44 -15.38
C ILE A 7 3.03 2.07 -15.87
N ALA A 8 3.90 3.06 -16.06
CA ALA A 8 5.28 2.80 -16.48
C ALA A 8 6.02 1.96 -15.45
N LEU A 9 5.86 2.28 -14.16
CA LEU A 9 6.44 1.51 -13.07
C LEU A 9 5.88 0.09 -13.01
N ALA A 10 4.57 -0.06 -13.21
CA ALA A 10 3.93 -1.38 -13.24
C ALA A 10 4.40 -2.24 -14.42
N LYS A 11 4.85 -1.61 -15.50
CA LYS A 11 5.40 -2.30 -16.68
C LYS A 11 6.92 -2.53 -16.59
N GLY A 12 7.54 -2.23 -15.46
CA GLY A 12 8.94 -2.55 -15.21
C GLY A 12 9.91 -1.38 -15.28
N ALA A 13 9.44 -0.13 -15.31
CA ALA A 13 10.33 1.02 -15.19
C ALA A 13 11.13 0.94 -13.89
N GLU A 14 12.32 1.50 -13.90
CA GLU A 14 13.24 1.42 -12.77
C GLU A 14 12.64 2.04 -11.51
N ASN A 15 12.69 1.30 -10.41
CA ASN A 15 12.10 1.70 -9.15
C ASN A 15 12.86 1.04 -7.99
N PRO A 16 14.12 1.42 -7.77
CA PRO A 16 14.94 0.75 -6.77
C PRO A 16 14.42 1.03 -5.35
N PRO A 17 14.32 -0.02 -4.49
CA PRO A 17 13.92 0.15 -3.12
C PRO A 17 15.07 0.72 -2.28
N PRO A 18 14.78 1.38 -1.14
CA PRO A 18 15.82 1.89 -0.24
C PRO A 18 16.61 0.76 0.46
N ARG A 19 16.00 -0.40 0.60
CA ARG A 19 16.60 -1.62 1.16
C ARG A 19 15.74 -2.82 0.79
N ARG A 20 16.20 -4.02 1.13
CA ARG A 20 15.39 -5.24 0.95
C ARG A 20 15.29 -5.99 2.27
N ASP A 21 14.09 -6.47 2.57
CA ASP A 21 13.79 -7.33 3.71
C ASP A 21 13.16 -8.61 3.17
N GLU A 22 13.98 -9.61 2.95
CA GLU A 22 13.55 -10.89 2.38
C GLU A 22 13.51 -11.94 3.46
N ARG A 23 12.37 -12.58 3.63
CA ARG A 23 12.15 -13.64 4.62
C ARG A 23 11.45 -14.82 3.98
N SER A 24 11.63 -16.00 4.56
CA SER A 24 10.90 -17.19 4.14
C SER A 24 9.42 -17.08 4.49
N GLU A 25 8.61 -17.92 3.84
CA GLU A 25 7.18 -18.00 4.15
C GLU A 25 6.94 -18.33 5.63
N ALA A 26 7.74 -19.24 6.19
CA ALA A 26 7.63 -19.60 7.61
C ALA A 26 7.94 -18.42 8.53
N GLU A 27 8.93 -17.60 8.18
CA GLU A 27 9.27 -16.39 8.95
C GLU A 27 8.14 -15.37 8.91
N TRP A 28 7.53 -15.15 7.75
CA TRP A 28 6.38 -14.26 7.64
C TRP A 28 5.17 -14.77 8.42
N ARG A 29 4.90 -16.06 8.39
CA ARG A 29 3.81 -16.66 9.16
C ARG A 29 4.01 -16.48 10.66
N ALA A 30 5.24 -16.55 11.14
CA ALA A 30 5.56 -16.34 12.54
C ALA A 30 5.42 -14.87 12.96
N ALA A 31 5.73 -13.93 12.06
CA ALA A 31 5.75 -12.50 12.34
C ALA A 31 4.38 -11.83 12.20
N LEU A 32 3.49 -12.35 11.35
CA LEU A 32 2.22 -11.73 11.01
C LEU A 32 1.05 -12.50 11.65
N SER A 33 -0.05 -11.78 11.93
CA SER A 33 -1.30 -12.44 12.30
C SER A 33 -1.82 -13.23 11.10
N PRO A 34 -2.71 -14.21 11.30
CA PRO A 34 -3.31 -14.93 10.17
C PRO A 34 -3.98 -14.02 9.15
N GLU A 35 -4.67 -12.97 9.62
CA GLU A 35 -5.32 -11.99 8.76
C GLU A 35 -4.30 -11.17 7.96
N GLN A 36 -3.24 -10.70 8.61
CA GLN A 36 -2.16 -9.98 7.94
C GLN A 36 -1.48 -10.87 6.89
N TYR A 37 -1.19 -12.11 7.23
CA TYR A 37 -0.57 -13.05 6.30
C TYR A 37 -1.45 -13.28 5.06
N GLN A 38 -2.74 -13.47 5.26
CA GLN A 38 -3.70 -13.68 4.17
C GLN A 38 -3.69 -12.52 3.17
N VAL A 39 -3.66 -11.29 3.66
CA VAL A 39 -3.66 -10.10 2.80
C VAL A 39 -2.28 -9.82 2.24
N MET A 40 -1.26 -9.78 3.09
CA MET A 40 0.06 -9.28 2.72
C MET A 40 0.89 -10.27 1.91
N ARG A 41 0.74 -11.56 2.17
CA ARG A 41 1.54 -12.60 1.51
C ARG A 41 0.75 -13.46 0.53
N LEU A 42 -0.55 -13.58 0.70
CA LEU A 42 -1.43 -14.36 -0.18
C LEU A 42 -2.30 -13.49 -1.07
N LYS A 43 -2.08 -12.16 -1.07
CA LYS A 43 -2.78 -11.19 -1.91
C LYS A 43 -4.29 -11.14 -1.68
N GLY A 44 -4.72 -11.39 -0.45
CA GLY A 44 -6.12 -11.22 -0.09
C GLY A 44 -6.50 -9.74 0.01
N THR A 45 -7.77 -9.49 0.23
CA THR A 45 -8.30 -8.13 0.41
C THR A 45 -9.19 -8.14 1.65
N GLU A 46 -8.99 -7.16 2.54
CA GLU A 46 -9.93 -6.97 3.65
C GLU A 46 -11.27 -6.46 3.11
N ARG A 47 -12.36 -6.70 3.86
CA ARG A 47 -13.66 -6.11 3.51
C ARG A 47 -13.63 -4.60 3.69
N PRO A 48 -14.47 -3.85 2.96
CA PRO A 48 -14.55 -2.41 3.17
C PRO A 48 -15.05 -2.11 4.60
N PHE A 49 -14.58 -1.03 5.18
CA PHE A 49 -14.91 -0.61 6.54
C PHE A 49 -14.50 -1.63 7.61
N ALA A 50 -13.51 -2.49 7.31
CA ALA A 50 -13.00 -3.49 8.25
C ALA A 50 -12.25 -2.86 9.43
N SER A 51 -11.71 -1.66 9.25
CA SER A 51 -10.91 -0.96 10.25
C SER A 51 -11.35 0.50 10.37
N GLU A 52 -11.24 1.06 11.58
CA GLU A 52 -11.44 2.49 11.82
C GLU A 52 -10.38 3.34 11.11
N MET A 53 -9.27 2.74 10.70
CA MET A 53 -8.19 3.47 10.01
C MET A 53 -8.69 4.23 8.78
N CYS A 54 -9.72 3.73 8.09
CA CYS A 54 -10.24 4.41 6.90
C CYS A 54 -10.86 5.78 7.21
N SER A 55 -11.29 6.01 8.44
CA SER A 55 -11.95 7.26 8.87
C SER A 55 -11.17 8.05 9.92
N LEU A 56 -9.97 7.59 10.30
CA LEU A 56 -9.12 8.29 11.26
C LEU A 56 -8.07 9.13 10.52
N PHE A 57 -8.01 10.44 10.83
CA PHE A 57 -7.13 11.39 10.16
C PHE A 57 -6.18 12.11 11.10
N LYS A 58 -5.79 11.46 12.19
CA LYS A 58 -4.82 12.02 13.13
C LYS A 58 -3.43 12.09 12.48
N PRO A 59 -2.61 13.10 12.83
CA PRO A 59 -1.25 13.21 12.31
C PRO A 59 -0.42 11.97 12.61
N GLY A 60 0.47 11.62 11.70
CA GLY A 60 1.38 10.50 11.84
C GLY A 60 1.69 9.84 10.52
N GLN A 61 2.45 8.76 10.59
CA GLN A 61 2.88 8.01 9.43
C GLN A 61 2.31 6.60 9.45
N TYR A 62 2.30 5.98 8.28
CA TYR A 62 1.78 4.63 8.10
C TYR A 62 2.92 3.78 7.54
N ALA A 63 3.34 2.78 8.30
CA ALA A 63 4.42 1.87 7.95
C ALA A 63 3.87 0.53 7.47
N CYS A 64 4.69 -0.21 6.72
CA CYS A 64 4.38 -1.59 6.37
C CYS A 64 4.32 -2.42 7.66
N ALA A 65 3.20 -3.10 7.87
CA ALA A 65 3.01 -3.93 9.06
C ALA A 65 4.01 -5.10 9.13
N GLY A 66 4.59 -5.47 7.98
CA GLY A 66 5.56 -6.56 7.91
C GLY A 66 6.98 -6.14 8.23
N CYS A 67 7.52 -5.16 7.51
CA CYS A 67 8.93 -4.79 7.62
C CYS A 67 9.19 -3.44 8.30
N GLY A 68 8.15 -2.66 8.59
CA GLY A 68 8.28 -1.38 9.28
C GLY A 68 8.69 -0.20 8.41
N THR A 69 8.82 -0.38 7.10
CA THR A 69 9.15 0.71 6.19
C THR A 69 8.03 1.74 6.16
N GLU A 70 8.35 3.02 6.34
CA GLU A 70 7.37 4.09 6.24
C GLU A 70 6.91 4.21 4.78
N LEU A 71 5.59 4.18 4.57
CA LEU A 71 5.00 4.14 3.24
C LEU A 71 4.19 5.39 2.92
N PHE A 72 3.39 5.86 3.87
CA PHE A 72 2.49 7.00 3.68
C PHE A 72 2.49 7.92 4.89
N ASP A 73 2.16 9.18 4.64
CA ASP A 73 1.98 10.18 5.69
C ASP A 73 0.53 10.64 5.73
N SER A 74 0.05 11.00 6.92
CA SER A 74 -1.30 11.49 7.11
C SER A 74 -1.62 12.73 6.26
N ALA A 75 -0.60 13.50 5.88
CA ALA A 75 -0.78 14.68 5.03
C ALA A 75 -1.36 14.33 3.64
N SER A 76 -1.11 13.12 3.14
CA SER A 76 -1.65 12.67 1.86
C SER A 76 -2.91 11.80 2.00
N LYS A 77 -3.35 11.50 3.22
CA LYS A 77 -4.54 10.70 3.48
C LYS A 77 -5.81 11.51 3.25
N PHE A 78 -6.79 10.92 2.59
CA PHE A 78 -8.05 11.60 2.32
C PHE A 78 -9.23 10.63 2.44
N GLU A 79 -10.43 11.20 2.64
CA GLU A 79 -11.67 10.42 2.69
C GLU A 79 -12.14 10.10 1.28
N SER A 80 -12.10 8.83 0.90
CA SER A 80 -12.51 8.37 -0.43
C SER A 80 -13.93 7.81 -0.46
N GLY A 81 -14.50 7.52 0.72
CA GLY A 81 -15.81 6.88 0.81
C GLY A 81 -15.83 5.40 0.44
N THR A 82 -14.65 4.81 0.17
CA THR A 82 -14.56 3.42 -0.30
C THR A 82 -14.57 2.39 0.82
N GLY A 83 -14.27 2.79 2.06
CA GLY A 83 -14.14 1.86 3.17
C GLY A 83 -12.73 1.32 3.38
N TRP A 84 -11.77 1.79 2.60
CA TRP A 84 -10.35 1.49 2.78
C TRP A 84 -9.56 2.78 2.98
N PRO A 85 -8.45 2.74 3.77
CA PRO A 85 -7.58 3.91 3.87
C PRO A 85 -7.06 4.31 2.50
N SER A 86 -7.11 5.61 2.19
CA SER A 86 -6.73 6.12 0.88
C SER A 86 -5.75 7.27 1.00
N PHE A 87 -4.75 7.26 0.10
CA PHE A 87 -3.67 8.24 0.10
C PHE A 87 -3.43 8.75 -1.32
N GLY A 88 -2.96 10.00 -1.43
CA GLY A 88 -2.67 10.60 -2.74
C GLY A 88 -1.27 10.29 -3.26
N GLU A 89 -0.33 9.98 -2.37
CA GLU A 89 1.06 9.69 -2.74
C GLU A 89 1.81 8.96 -1.63
N PRO A 90 2.87 8.19 -1.98
CA PRO A 90 3.77 7.62 -0.98
C PRO A 90 4.62 8.69 -0.31
N VAL A 91 5.21 8.34 0.83
CA VAL A 91 6.06 9.26 1.60
C VAL A 91 7.39 9.55 0.89
N ALA A 92 7.87 8.65 0.05
CA ALA A 92 9.13 8.78 -0.68
C ALA A 92 9.11 7.91 -1.93
N ASP A 93 9.99 8.23 -2.88
CA ASP A 93 10.18 7.39 -4.05
C ASP A 93 10.78 6.04 -3.66
N GLY A 94 10.39 4.99 -4.39
CA GLY A 94 10.98 3.66 -4.22
C GLY A 94 10.45 2.84 -3.05
N VAL A 95 9.59 3.39 -2.18
CA VAL A 95 9.04 2.59 -1.06
C VAL A 95 7.83 1.76 -1.45
N VAL A 96 7.10 2.16 -2.50
CA VAL A 96 5.97 1.41 -3.03
C VAL A 96 6.35 0.76 -4.36
N GLY A 97 6.05 -0.51 -4.51
CA GLY A 97 6.20 -1.24 -5.77
C GLY A 97 4.89 -1.25 -6.53
N TYR A 98 4.96 -1.30 -7.86
CA TYR A 98 3.80 -1.24 -8.74
C TYR A 98 3.81 -2.43 -9.68
N HIS A 99 2.69 -3.14 -9.79
CA HIS A 99 2.59 -4.34 -10.62
C HIS A 99 1.25 -4.36 -11.37
N LEU A 100 1.26 -4.83 -12.60
CA LEU A 100 0.01 -5.02 -13.32
C LEU A 100 -0.75 -6.19 -12.72
N ASP A 101 -2.02 -5.97 -12.39
CA ASP A 101 -2.91 -6.99 -11.86
C ASP A 101 -4.06 -7.18 -12.85
N THR A 102 -4.04 -8.31 -13.55
CA THR A 102 -5.04 -8.65 -14.56
C THR A 102 -6.08 -9.66 -14.04
N SER A 103 -6.08 -9.93 -12.75
CA SER A 103 -7.04 -10.83 -12.13
C SER A 103 -8.49 -10.32 -12.29
N HIS A 104 -9.46 -11.22 -12.21
CA HIS A 104 -10.89 -10.91 -12.34
C HIS A 104 -11.28 -10.22 -13.65
N GLY A 105 -10.48 -10.41 -14.71
CA GLY A 105 -10.76 -9.81 -16.02
C GLY A 105 -10.58 -8.30 -16.07
N MET A 106 -9.99 -7.71 -15.03
CA MET A 106 -9.71 -6.28 -14.95
C MET A 106 -8.22 -6.01 -15.14
N GLN A 107 -7.90 -4.79 -15.58
CA GLN A 107 -6.53 -4.32 -15.61
C GLN A 107 -6.35 -3.26 -14.53
N ARG A 108 -5.64 -3.62 -13.47
CA ARG A 108 -5.39 -2.73 -12.34
C ARG A 108 -3.90 -2.63 -12.05
N VAL A 109 -3.53 -1.65 -11.23
CA VAL A 109 -2.16 -1.53 -10.72
C VAL A 109 -2.17 -1.94 -9.25
N GLU A 110 -1.46 -3.02 -8.94
CA GLU A 110 -1.25 -3.48 -7.57
C GLU A 110 -0.15 -2.66 -6.93
N ALA A 111 -0.34 -2.26 -5.67
CA ALA A 111 0.68 -1.63 -4.85
C ALA A 111 1.24 -2.64 -3.84
N THR A 112 2.56 -2.72 -3.76
CA THR A 112 3.27 -3.56 -2.79
C THR A 112 4.25 -2.72 -1.98
N CYS A 113 4.68 -3.23 -0.83
CA CYS A 113 5.86 -2.69 -0.16
C CYS A 113 7.07 -3.09 -1.00
N ASN A 114 7.79 -2.10 -1.54
CA ASN A 114 8.94 -2.38 -2.41
C ASN A 114 10.15 -2.95 -1.65
N VAL A 115 10.08 -2.95 -0.32
CA VAL A 115 11.14 -3.48 0.55
C VAL A 115 10.94 -4.99 0.82
N CYS A 116 9.72 -5.42 1.13
CA CYS A 116 9.44 -6.82 1.50
C CYS A 116 8.45 -7.53 0.58
N ASP A 117 7.96 -6.86 -0.47
CA ASP A 117 7.01 -7.37 -1.46
C ASP A 117 5.61 -7.69 -0.91
N ALA A 118 5.28 -7.21 0.30
CA ALA A 118 3.95 -7.42 0.85
C ALA A 118 2.89 -6.71 0.01
N HIS A 119 1.77 -7.40 -0.24
CA HIS A 119 0.63 -6.79 -0.92
C HIS A 119 -0.01 -5.73 -0.02
N LEU A 120 -0.17 -4.52 -0.53
CA LEU A 120 -0.76 -3.40 0.20
C LEU A 120 -2.18 -3.10 -0.28
N GLY A 121 -2.38 -3.07 -1.57
CA GLY A 121 -3.65 -2.69 -2.17
C GLY A 121 -3.50 -2.40 -3.65
N HIS A 122 -4.23 -1.39 -4.13
CA HIS A 122 -4.22 -1.01 -5.54
C HIS A 122 -4.17 0.51 -5.69
N VAL A 123 -3.70 0.96 -6.86
CA VAL A 123 -3.63 2.37 -7.22
C VAL A 123 -4.62 2.64 -8.35
N PHE A 124 -5.40 3.70 -8.21
CA PHE A 124 -6.42 4.10 -9.19
C PHE A 124 -6.20 5.54 -9.65
N PRO A 125 -6.66 5.92 -10.86
CA PRO A 125 -6.44 7.26 -11.40
C PRO A 125 -7.51 8.29 -10.99
N ASP A 126 -8.30 8.01 -9.99
CA ASP A 126 -9.40 8.84 -9.52
C ASP A 126 -9.15 9.50 -8.16
N GLY A 127 -7.93 9.94 -7.93
CA GLY A 127 -7.51 10.58 -6.69
C GLY A 127 -7.41 12.10 -6.79
N PRO A 128 -7.05 12.76 -5.67
CA PRO A 128 -6.95 14.22 -5.64
C PRO A 128 -5.69 14.74 -6.32
N ALA A 129 -5.73 16.02 -6.71
CA ALA A 129 -4.51 16.70 -7.14
C ALA A 129 -3.49 16.74 -5.99
N PRO A 130 -2.19 16.83 -6.30
CA PRO A 130 -1.59 16.99 -7.64
C PRO A 130 -1.41 15.70 -8.44
N SER A 131 -1.32 14.53 -7.78
CA SER A 131 -1.02 13.29 -8.50
C SER A 131 -2.19 12.77 -9.32
N GLY A 132 -3.42 13.00 -8.87
CA GLY A 132 -4.60 12.38 -9.45
C GLY A 132 -4.73 10.90 -9.11
N LEU A 133 -3.91 10.38 -8.20
CA LEU A 133 -3.88 8.97 -7.84
C LEU A 133 -4.58 8.73 -6.51
N ARG A 134 -5.23 7.57 -6.41
CA ARG A 134 -5.79 7.06 -5.17
C ARG A 134 -5.12 5.74 -4.84
N TYR A 135 -4.30 5.76 -3.79
CA TYR A 135 -3.69 4.55 -3.24
C TYR A 135 -4.66 3.96 -2.23
N CYS A 136 -5.39 2.95 -2.64
CA CYS A 136 -6.42 2.28 -1.84
C CYS A 136 -5.78 1.09 -1.15
N MET A 137 -5.52 1.22 0.16
CA MET A 137 -4.69 0.26 0.89
C MET A 137 -5.54 -0.55 1.87
N ASN A 138 -5.12 -1.80 2.11
CA ASN A 138 -5.70 -2.61 3.17
C ASN A 138 -5.14 -2.14 4.52
N ALA A 139 -6.01 -1.85 5.47
CA ALA A 139 -5.58 -1.36 6.79
C ALA A 139 -4.70 -2.38 7.51
N VAL A 140 -4.97 -3.69 7.34
CA VAL A 140 -4.18 -4.75 7.98
C VAL A 140 -2.73 -4.78 7.50
N SER A 141 -2.45 -4.22 6.31
CA SER A 141 -1.11 -4.14 5.74
C SER A 141 -0.30 -2.97 6.29
N LEU A 142 -0.94 -2.07 7.01
CA LEU A 142 -0.35 -0.85 7.53
C LEU A 142 -0.33 -0.82 9.05
N GLU A 143 0.67 -0.16 9.60
CA GLU A 143 0.76 0.14 11.03
C GLU A 143 0.88 1.65 11.18
N LYS A 144 -0.03 2.25 11.97
CA LYS A 144 0.02 3.68 12.24
C LYS A 144 1.11 3.98 13.25
N VAL A 145 2.05 4.83 12.85
CA VAL A 145 3.14 5.30 13.71
C VAL A 145 2.84 6.75 14.08
N ALA A 146 2.83 7.05 15.37
CA ALA A 146 2.59 8.41 15.84
C ALA A 146 3.79 9.30 15.51
N ASP A 147 3.51 10.58 15.24
CA ASP A 147 4.57 11.58 15.14
C ASP A 147 5.29 11.70 16.49
N ALA A 148 6.58 11.73 16.43
CA ALA A 148 7.41 11.91 17.61
C ALA A 148 7.35 13.36 18.10
#